data_7180f79251f5cec5d0b34cce8ac11d33
#
_entry.id   7180f79251f5cec5d0b34cce8ac11d33
#
_cell.length_a   1.000
_cell.length_b   1.000
_cell.length_c   1.000
_cell.angle_alpha   90.00
_cell.angle_beta   90.00
_cell.angle_gamma   90.00
#
_symmetry.space_group_name_H-M   'P 1'
#
loop_
_entity.id
_entity.type
_entity.pdbx_description
1 polymer ?
#
loop_
_entity_poly.entity_id
_entity_poly.type
_entity_poly.pdbx_seq_one_letter_code
_entity_poly.pdbx_strand_id
1 'polypeptide(L)'
;MGGMFSAITTPTPPKKRERLEVRYNQTEECLTVTEIVIPYTPRPLQAELHYALDKYRWGVVVCHRRFGKTVMAINHVLRAAILCDKTNPRFAYLAPTYRQAKAVAWDYVKQFTEQIPGVRYHETELRCDLPNGARISLLGAENPDSLRGIYLDGCI
;
A
#
# COMPACT_ATOMS: atom_id res chain seq x y z
N MET A 1 45.11 13.13 -5.08
CA MET A 1 44.28 11.97 -4.71
C MET A 1 42.82 12.38 -5.00
N GLY A 2 42.33 12.02 -6.17
CA GLY A 2 40.98 12.37 -6.66
C GLY A 2 39.99 11.30 -6.27
N GLY A 3 39.00 11.66 -5.44
CA GLY A 3 37.89 10.82 -5.12
C GLY A 3 36.91 10.77 -6.29
N MET A 4 36.76 9.60 -6.87
CA MET A 4 35.84 9.32 -7.96
C MET A 4 34.44 9.16 -7.39
N PHE A 5 33.61 10.20 -7.49
CA PHE A 5 32.17 10.08 -7.23
C PHE A 5 31.51 9.35 -8.41
N SER A 6 31.12 8.09 -8.19
CA SER A 6 30.34 7.33 -9.14
C SER A 6 28.94 7.94 -9.20
N ALA A 7 28.57 8.50 -10.34
CA ALA A 7 27.23 8.99 -10.61
C ALA A 7 26.27 7.80 -10.65
N ILE A 8 25.36 7.72 -9.68
CA ILE A 8 24.23 6.79 -9.72
C ILE A 8 23.27 7.33 -10.79
N THR A 9 23.25 6.66 -11.93
CA THR A 9 22.30 6.96 -13.00
C THR A 9 20.89 6.59 -12.52
N THR A 10 20.11 7.59 -12.16
CA THR A 10 18.70 7.40 -11.80
C THR A 10 17.89 7.04 -13.06
N PRO A 11 17.15 5.93 -13.07
CA PRO A 11 16.24 5.63 -14.17
C PRO A 11 15.13 6.68 -14.21
N THR A 12 14.86 7.20 -15.39
CA THR A 12 13.78 8.17 -15.66
C THR A 12 12.44 7.55 -15.26
N PRO A 13 11.64 8.19 -14.38
CA PRO A 13 10.35 7.65 -13.97
C PRO A 13 9.38 7.59 -15.17
N PRO A 14 8.54 6.55 -15.27
CA PRO A 14 7.59 6.43 -16.37
C PRO A 14 6.54 7.55 -16.31
N LYS A 15 6.35 8.23 -17.44
CA LYS A 15 5.40 9.35 -17.63
C LYS A 15 3.93 8.95 -17.79
N LYS A 16 3.54 7.70 -17.50
CA LYS A 16 2.15 7.23 -17.63
C LYS A 16 1.56 6.88 -16.27
N ARG A 17 0.25 7.18 -16.12
CA ARG A 17 -0.59 6.66 -15.04
C ARG A 17 -0.34 5.16 -14.95
N GLU A 18 0.11 4.68 -13.78
CA GLU A 18 0.29 3.24 -13.58
C GLU A 18 -1.08 2.57 -13.69
N ARG A 19 -1.26 1.81 -14.76
CA ARG A 19 -2.37 0.87 -14.90
C ARG A 19 -1.97 -0.40 -14.16
N LEU A 20 -2.70 -0.72 -13.10
CA LEU A 20 -2.55 -1.99 -12.41
C LEU A 20 -3.45 -3.01 -13.11
N GLU A 21 -2.85 -3.97 -13.81
CA GLU A 21 -3.58 -5.13 -14.32
C GLU A 21 -3.78 -6.13 -13.18
N VAL A 22 -5.03 -6.43 -12.86
CA VAL A 22 -5.37 -7.48 -11.91
C VAL A 22 -5.88 -8.68 -12.69
N ARG A 23 -5.16 -9.79 -12.62
CA ARG A 23 -5.58 -11.07 -13.21
C ARG A 23 -6.29 -11.92 -12.15
N TYR A 24 -7.53 -12.29 -12.43
CA TYR A 24 -8.27 -13.24 -11.62
C TYR A 24 -8.29 -14.61 -12.31
N ASN A 25 -8.08 -15.69 -11.54
CA ASN A 25 -8.33 -17.05 -12.03
C ASN A 25 -9.84 -17.26 -12.17
N GLN A 26 -10.26 -17.67 -13.37
CA GLN A 26 -11.65 -17.95 -13.73
C GLN A 26 -12.14 -19.20 -13.00
N THR A 27 -13.07 -19.03 -12.08
CA THR A 27 -14.12 -19.99 -11.77
C THR A 27 -15.44 -19.21 -11.70
N GLU A 28 -16.41 -19.72 -12.41
CA GLU A 28 -17.71 -19.20 -12.81
C GLU A 28 -18.37 -18.15 -11.89
N GLU A 29 -18.94 -17.08 -12.52
CA GLU A 29 -19.67 -15.94 -11.95
C GLU A 29 -18.82 -14.81 -11.31
N CYS A 30 -17.76 -14.39 -11.91
CA CYS A 30 -17.04 -13.20 -11.47
C CYS A 30 -17.09 -12.10 -12.54
N LEU A 31 -17.58 -10.93 -12.14
CA LEU A 31 -17.40 -9.68 -12.89
C LEU A 31 -15.92 -9.52 -13.19
N THR A 32 -15.53 -9.69 -14.43
CA THR A 32 -14.16 -9.47 -14.89
C THR A 32 -13.82 -7.99 -14.78
N VAL A 33 -13.26 -7.58 -13.64
CA VAL A 33 -12.63 -6.26 -13.54
C VAL A 33 -11.29 -6.36 -14.24
N THR A 34 -11.23 -5.87 -15.46
CA THR A 34 -10.04 -5.96 -16.32
C THR A 34 -8.98 -4.91 -15.94
N GLU A 35 -9.37 -3.84 -15.23
CA GLU A 35 -8.47 -2.75 -14.87
C GLU A 35 -8.94 -2.08 -13.57
N ILE A 36 -8.04 -1.98 -12.58
CA ILE A 36 -8.26 -1.19 -11.37
C ILE A 36 -7.42 0.08 -11.49
N VAL A 37 -8.08 1.23 -11.49
CA VAL A 37 -7.42 2.54 -11.52
C VAL A 37 -7.48 3.15 -10.12
N ILE A 38 -6.34 3.27 -9.45
CA ILE A 38 -6.24 4.01 -8.19
C ILE A 38 -6.00 5.49 -8.53
N PRO A 39 -6.79 6.44 -7.99
CA PRO A 39 -6.65 7.87 -8.27
C PRO A 39 -5.45 8.48 -7.51
N TYR A 40 -4.26 7.91 -7.72
CA TYR A 40 -3.03 8.33 -7.08
C TYR A 40 -1.94 8.55 -8.13
N THR A 41 -1.30 9.71 -8.05
CA THR A 41 -0.13 10.03 -8.88
C THR A 41 1.05 10.32 -7.96
N PRO A 42 2.05 9.43 -7.88
CA PRO A 42 3.21 9.64 -7.03
C PRO A 42 4.03 10.82 -7.52
N ARG A 43 4.57 11.60 -6.60
CA ARG A 43 5.62 12.59 -6.91
C ARG A 43 6.92 11.87 -7.27
N PRO A 44 7.89 12.49 -7.97
CA PRO A 44 9.12 11.81 -8.40
C PRO A 44 9.81 11.01 -7.30
N LEU A 45 10.06 11.61 -6.13
CA LEU A 45 10.68 10.93 -5.00
C LEU A 45 9.80 9.83 -4.37
N GLN A 46 8.47 9.94 -4.46
CA GLN A 46 7.57 8.87 -4.01
C GLN A 46 7.61 7.69 -4.97
N ALA A 47 7.73 7.93 -6.28
CA ALA A 47 7.89 6.88 -7.27
C ALA A 47 9.21 6.10 -7.07
N GLU A 48 10.30 6.80 -6.77
CA GLU A 48 11.58 6.18 -6.41
C GLU A 48 11.46 5.30 -5.15
N LEU A 49 10.72 5.77 -4.14
CA LEU A 49 10.46 4.99 -2.93
C LEU A 49 9.61 3.75 -3.20
N HIS A 50 8.55 3.85 -4.01
CA HIS A 50 7.77 2.69 -4.43
C HIS A 50 8.65 1.64 -5.10
N TYR A 51 9.50 2.06 -6.03
CA TYR A 51 10.44 1.16 -6.70
C TYR A 51 11.43 0.50 -5.71
N ALA A 52 11.96 1.27 -4.75
CA ALA A 52 12.86 0.73 -3.74
C ALA A 52 12.14 -0.29 -2.81
N LEU A 53 10.92 0.03 -2.37
CA LEU A 53 10.12 -0.86 -1.51
C LEU A 53 9.67 -2.14 -2.23
N ASP A 54 9.49 -2.11 -3.55
CA ASP A 54 9.22 -3.31 -4.35
C ASP A 54 10.45 -4.23 -4.45
N LYS A 55 11.64 -3.62 -4.44
CA LYS A 55 12.91 -4.36 -4.59
C LYS A 55 13.42 -4.95 -3.29
N TYR A 56 13.23 -4.25 -2.17
CA TYR A 56 13.79 -4.62 -0.88
C TYR A 56 12.69 -5.03 0.10
N ARG A 57 12.93 -6.13 0.82
CA ARG A 57 11.99 -6.65 1.83
C ARG A 57 11.81 -5.68 3.03
N TRP A 58 12.85 -4.94 3.37
CA TRP A 58 12.87 -4.01 4.49
C TRP A 58 13.33 -2.65 4.04
N GLY A 59 12.64 -1.62 4.50
CA GLY A 59 13.00 -0.24 4.20
C GLY A 59 12.78 0.68 5.39
N VAL A 60 13.68 1.64 5.56
CA VAL A 60 13.51 2.75 6.50
C VAL A 60 13.49 4.03 5.69
N VAL A 61 12.40 4.78 5.80
CA VAL A 61 12.18 5.99 5.02
C VAL A 61 12.24 7.20 5.92
N VAL A 62 13.28 8.01 5.76
CA VAL A 62 13.46 9.26 6.49
C VAL A 62 13.17 10.43 5.56
N CYS A 63 12.09 11.15 5.80
CA CYS A 63 11.71 12.31 5.02
C CYS A 63 11.07 13.42 5.87
N HIS A 64 11.17 14.66 5.37
CA HIS A 64 10.66 15.84 6.05
C HIS A 64 9.13 15.84 6.17
N ARG A 65 8.60 16.79 6.94
CA ARG A 65 7.15 17.05 7.00
C ARG A 65 6.62 17.43 5.61
N ARG A 66 5.34 17.13 5.34
CA ARG A 66 4.65 17.43 4.05
C ARG A 66 5.18 16.66 2.83
N PHE A 67 6.05 15.68 3.01
CA PHE A 67 6.46 14.77 1.94
C PHE A 67 5.28 13.96 1.39
N GLY A 68 4.24 13.73 2.20
CA GLY A 68 3.11 12.87 1.86
C GLY A 68 3.36 11.40 2.20
N LYS A 69 4.12 11.12 3.27
CA LYS A 69 4.45 9.77 3.73
C LYS A 69 3.24 8.86 3.86
N THR A 70 2.19 9.33 4.53
CA THR A 70 0.98 8.53 4.77
C THR A 70 0.28 8.16 3.47
N VAL A 71 0.11 9.11 2.56
CA VAL A 71 -0.52 8.87 1.25
C VAL A 71 0.29 7.86 0.45
N MET A 72 1.61 8.03 0.40
CA MET A 72 2.51 7.11 -0.29
C MET A 72 2.46 5.70 0.34
N ALA A 73 2.53 5.61 1.67
CA ALA A 73 2.48 4.33 2.41
C ALA A 73 1.17 3.57 2.17
N ILE A 74 0.02 4.25 2.28
CA ILE A 74 -1.30 3.64 2.01
C ILE A 74 -1.38 3.13 0.58
N ASN A 75 -0.97 3.93 -0.40
CA ASN A 75 -1.01 3.50 -1.80
C ASN A 75 -0.03 2.36 -2.10
N HIS A 76 1.13 2.31 -1.42
CA HIS A 76 2.05 1.18 -1.54
C HIS A 76 1.45 -0.11 -0.99
N VAL A 77 0.85 -0.07 0.20
CA VAL A 77 0.15 -1.22 0.80
C VAL A 77 -1.02 -1.67 -0.08
N LEU A 78 -1.82 -0.74 -0.60
CA LEU A 78 -2.94 -1.05 -1.52
C LEU A 78 -2.44 -1.77 -2.77
N ARG A 79 -1.41 -1.22 -3.42
CA ARG A 79 -0.81 -1.83 -4.60
C ARG A 79 -0.28 -3.23 -4.30
N ALA A 80 0.46 -3.39 -3.21
CA ALA A 80 0.98 -4.70 -2.78
C ALA A 80 -0.15 -5.70 -2.51
N ALA A 81 -1.25 -5.26 -1.87
CA ALA A 81 -2.41 -6.11 -1.59
C ALA A 81 -3.17 -6.53 -2.85
N ILE A 82 -3.30 -5.63 -3.83
CA ILE A 82 -3.97 -5.91 -5.11
C ILE A 82 -3.15 -6.88 -5.96
N LEU A 83 -1.83 -6.71 -6.00
CA LEU A 83 -0.92 -7.51 -6.82
C LEU A 83 -0.46 -8.84 -6.16
N CYS A 84 -0.87 -9.10 -4.93
CA CYS A 84 -0.46 -10.30 -4.21
C CYS A 84 -1.21 -11.53 -4.72
N ASP A 85 -0.47 -12.54 -5.18
CA ASP A 85 -1.02 -13.80 -5.71
C ASP A 85 -1.39 -14.82 -4.61
N LYS A 86 -1.14 -14.50 -3.34
CA LYS A 86 -1.48 -15.38 -2.21
C LYS A 86 -2.98 -15.42 -1.97
N THR A 87 -3.45 -16.54 -1.49
CA THR A 87 -4.85 -16.67 -1.03
C THR A 87 -5.04 -15.91 0.28
N ASN A 88 -5.96 -14.95 0.30
CA ASN A 88 -6.30 -14.13 1.47
C ASN A 88 -5.09 -13.42 2.12
N PRO A 89 -4.28 -12.67 1.37
CA PRO A 89 -3.10 -12.02 1.92
C PRO A 89 -3.49 -10.91 2.89
N ARG A 90 -2.65 -10.69 3.90
CA ARG A 90 -2.90 -9.76 5.00
C ARG A 90 -1.84 -8.67 5.03
N PHE A 91 -2.30 -7.44 4.93
CA PHE A 91 -1.46 -6.25 4.98
C PHE A 91 -1.87 -5.35 6.13
N ALA A 92 -0.92 -4.58 6.66
CA ALA A 92 -1.21 -3.63 7.71
C ALA A 92 -0.52 -2.27 7.48
N TYR A 93 -1.22 -1.23 7.88
CA TYR A 93 -0.64 0.08 8.15
C TYR A 93 -0.61 0.28 9.67
N LEU A 94 0.58 0.50 10.24
CA LEU A 94 0.77 0.71 11.66
C LEU A 94 0.97 2.20 11.95
N ALA A 95 0.13 2.74 12.82
CA ALA A 95 0.31 4.08 13.36
C ALA A 95 0.74 4.01 14.84
N PRO A 96 1.30 5.09 15.41
CA PRO A 96 1.63 5.12 16.83
C PRO A 96 0.45 4.78 17.75
N THR A 97 -0.75 5.22 17.39
CA THR A 97 -1.99 4.90 18.11
C THR A 97 -3.12 4.54 17.14
N TYR A 98 -4.06 3.72 17.61
CA TYR A 98 -5.28 3.38 16.86
C TYR A 98 -6.09 4.64 16.49
N ARG A 99 -6.16 5.60 17.39
CA ARG A 99 -6.83 6.89 17.15
C ARG A 99 -6.20 7.66 16.00
N GLN A 100 -4.86 7.65 15.89
CA GLN A 100 -4.16 8.28 14.78
C GLN A 100 -4.37 7.51 13.47
N ALA A 101 -4.35 6.18 13.50
CA ALA A 101 -4.68 5.35 12.34
C ALA A 101 -6.06 5.73 11.78
N LYS A 102 -7.07 5.82 12.66
CA LYS A 102 -8.43 6.21 12.29
C LYS A 102 -8.51 7.63 11.73
N ALA A 103 -7.92 8.59 12.42
CA ALA A 103 -8.05 10.01 12.08
C ALA A 103 -7.30 10.42 10.80
N VAL A 104 -6.23 9.69 10.44
CA VAL A 104 -5.33 10.10 9.35
C VAL A 104 -5.37 9.12 8.17
N ALA A 105 -5.27 7.82 8.45
CA ALA A 105 -5.07 6.83 7.39
C ALA A 105 -6.38 6.25 6.86
N TRP A 106 -7.42 6.14 7.68
CA TRP A 106 -8.67 5.47 7.29
C TRP A 106 -9.39 6.16 6.14
N ASP A 107 -9.45 7.49 6.15
CA ASP A 107 -10.07 8.25 5.07
C ASP A 107 -9.31 8.10 3.75
N TYR A 108 -7.97 8.01 3.80
CA TYR A 108 -7.18 7.74 2.61
C TYR A 108 -7.43 6.32 2.06
N VAL A 109 -7.56 5.30 2.92
CA VAL A 109 -7.91 3.96 2.46
C VAL A 109 -9.24 4.00 1.72
N LYS A 110 -10.28 4.60 2.28
CA LYS A 110 -11.58 4.73 1.61
C LYS A 110 -11.46 5.49 0.29
N GLN A 111 -10.83 6.66 0.31
CA GLN A 111 -10.65 7.51 -0.87
C GLN A 111 -10.00 6.77 -2.06
N PHE A 112 -8.96 5.98 -1.78
CA PHE A 112 -8.21 5.30 -2.85
C PHE A 112 -8.80 3.95 -3.25
N THR A 113 -9.75 3.41 -2.48
CA THR A 113 -10.42 2.13 -2.80
C THR A 113 -11.87 2.30 -3.25
N GLU A 114 -12.44 3.51 -3.16
CA GLU A 114 -13.84 3.81 -3.51
C GLU A 114 -14.22 3.35 -4.94
N GLN A 115 -13.27 3.44 -5.88
CA GLN A 115 -13.51 3.07 -7.28
C GLN A 115 -13.35 1.56 -7.54
N ILE A 116 -12.97 0.78 -6.53
CA ILE A 116 -12.76 -0.67 -6.68
C ILE A 116 -14.09 -1.39 -6.37
N PRO A 117 -14.73 -2.05 -7.36
CA PRO A 117 -15.97 -2.77 -7.10
C PRO A 117 -15.76 -3.93 -6.11
N GLY A 118 -16.71 -4.12 -5.19
CA GLY A 118 -16.70 -5.25 -4.27
C GLY A 118 -15.84 -5.06 -3.01
N VAL A 119 -15.28 -3.88 -2.79
CA VAL A 119 -14.59 -3.56 -1.53
C VAL A 119 -15.57 -3.51 -0.36
N ARG A 120 -15.17 -4.08 0.78
CA ARG A 120 -15.95 -4.05 2.03
C ARG A 120 -15.17 -3.35 3.13
N TYR A 121 -15.83 -2.42 3.81
CA TYR A 121 -15.24 -1.67 4.93
C TYR A 121 -15.83 -2.12 6.26
N HIS A 122 -14.96 -2.35 7.24
CA HIS A 122 -15.31 -2.65 8.62
C HIS A 122 -14.84 -1.50 9.50
N GLU A 123 -15.74 -0.55 9.76
CA GLU A 123 -15.42 0.72 10.45
C GLU A 123 -14.96 0.55 11.90
N THR A 124 -15.45 -0.47 12.59
CA THR A 124 -15.08 -0.76 13.99
C THR A 124 -13.68 -1.33 14.10
N GLU A 125 -13.26 -2.14 13.11
CA GLU A 125 -11.97 -2.81 13.10
C GLU A 125 -10.94 -2.06 12.26
N LEU A 126 -11.32 -0.96 11.59
CA LEU A 126 -10.52 -0.24 10.60
C LEU A 126 -9.89 -1.18 9.57
N ARG A 127 -10.74 -2.04 9.00
CA ARG A 127 -10.35 -3.07 8.06
C ARG A 127 -11.04 -2.87 6.72
N CYS A 128 -10.28 -3.05 5.65
CA CYS A 128 -10.75 -3.02 4.27
C CYS A 128 -10.47 -4.39 3.64
N ASP A 129 -11.52 -5.06 3.19
CA ASP A 129 -11.41 -6.33 2.46
C ASP A 129 -11.58 -6.05 0.96
N LEU A 130 -10.60 -6.46 0.17
CA LEU A 130 -10.56 -6.30 -1.29
C LEU A 130 -11.20 -7.50 -2.00
N PRO A 131 -11.68 -7.35 -3.24
CA PRO A 131 -12.37 -8.42 -3.98
C PRO A 131 -11.48 -9.64 -4.28
N ASN A 132 -10.15 -9.48 -4.33
CA ASN A 132 -9.21 -10.60 -4.47
C ASN A 132 -8.95 -11.38 -3.17
N GLY A 133 -9.71 -11.09 -2.11
CA GLY A 133 -9.55 -11.70 -0.79
C GLY A 133 -8.46 -11.04 0.08
N ALA A 134 -7.72 -10.09 -0.45
CA ALA A 134 -6.72 -9.36 0.33
C ALA A 134 -7.39 -8.49 1.41
N ARG A 135 -6.74 -8.42 2.57
CA ARG A 135 -7.19 -7.64 3.71
C ARG A 135 -6.15 -6.61 4.09
N ILE A 136 -6.60 -5.38 4.29
CA ILE A 136 -5.78 -4.28 4.80
C ILE A 136 -6.34 -3.83 6.13
N SER A 137 -5.53 -3.88 7.18
CA SER A 137 -5.90 -3.47 8.54
C SER A 137 -5.09 -2.27 8.98
N LEU A 138 -5.73 -1.32 9.64
CA LEU A 138 -5.06 -0.20 10.28
C LEU A 138 -4.93 -0.50 11.77
N LEU A 139 -3.70 -0.54 12.26
CA LEU A 139 -3.37 -0.96 13.61
C LEU A 139 -2.67 0.16 14.38
N GLY A 140 -2.89 0.21 15.68
CA GLY A 140 -2.14 1.07 16.60
C GLY A 140 -1.01 0.28 17.26
N ALA A 141 0.15 0.92 17.41
CA ALA A 141 1.32 0.33 18.07
C ALA A 141 1.42 0.67 19.58
N GLU A 142 0.37 1.30 20.15
CA GLU A 142 0.33 1.65 21.57
C GLU A 142 0.36 0.44 22.52
N ASN A 143 -0.10 -0.71 22.03
CA ASN A 143 -0.03 -1.97 22.78
C ASN A 143 0.68 -3.03 21.93
N PRO A 144 2.00 -3.22 22.06
CA PRO A 144 2.74 -4.20 21.27
C PRO A 144 2.27 -5.64 21.45
N ASP A 145 1.73 -5.99 22.63
CA ASP A 145 1.23 -7.33 22.90
C ASP A 145 0.01 -7.69 22.06
N SER A 146 -0.82 -6.72 21.70
CA SER A 146 -1.96 -6.92 20.81
C SER A 146 -1.57 -7.26 19.36
N LEU A 147 -0.33 -6.97 18.99
CA LEU A 147 0.21 -7.26 17.65
C LEU A 147 0.91 -8.62 17.57
N ARG A 148 1.12 -9.29 18.71
CA ARG A 148 1.73 -10.63 18.74
C ARG A 148 0.81 -11.66 18.10
N GLY A 149 1.38 -12.53 17.28
CA GLY A 149 0.65 -13.60 16.62
C GLY A 149 -0.14 -13.17 15.36
N ILE A 150 -0.12 -11.89 14.99
CA ILE A 150 -0.72 -11.44 13.73
C ILE A 150 0.19 -11.86 12.58
N TYR A 151 -0.34 -12.66 11.66
CA TYR A 151 0.34 -12.96 10.41
C TYR A 151 0.11 -11.83 9.43
N LEU A 152 1.19 -11.30 8.84
CA LEU A 152 1.16 -10.25 7.82
C LEU A 152 2.08 -10.61 6.66
N ASP A 153 1.60 -10.38 5.44
CA ASP A 153 2.40 -10.49 4.21
C ASP A 153 3.19 -9.21 3.94
N GLY A 154 2.70 -8.09 4.44
CA GLY A 154 3.40 -6.81 4.40
C GLY A 154 2.83 -5.80 5.38
N CYS A 155 3.67 -4.88 5.85
CA CYS A 155 3.26 -3.79 6.73
C CYS A 155 4.12 -2.54 6.53
N ILE A 156 3.55 -1.39 6.79
CA ILE A 156 4.21 -0.08 6.84
C ILE A 156 3.76 0.65 8.09
#